data_0367149b47b1dc9232926e643cb91535
#
_entry.id   0367149b47b1dc9232926e643cb91535
#
_cell.length_a   1.000
_cell.length_b   1.000
_cell.length_c   1.000
_cell.angle_alpha   90.00
_cell.angle_beta   90.00
_cell.angle_gamma   90.00
#
_symmetry.space_group_name_H-M   'P 1'
#
loop_
_entity.id
_entity.type
_entity.pdbx_description
1 polymer ?
#
loop_
_entity_poly.entity_id
_entity_poly.type
_entity_poly.pdbx_seq_one_letter_code
_entity_poly.pdbx_strand_id
1 'polypeptide(L)'
;MQQELKQVEVRLKLTDKAGVFSMERIDTPDKAVSVLAPVLAELDREEVCVVNLDGKGRPINFNVVSIGSVNASLVTGRELYKTAILSNAAGMIMLHNHPSSDLQMSVSDRNVTEKMMYASLLLDIEFYDHVIVAGGTGKTFSIRENVPELFEPSHYAHLISHVADGVKEEAFYHGTSPVTYEILQIKGGSDGE
;
A
#
# COMPACT_ATOMS: atom_id res chain seq x y z
N MET A 1 -23.30 29.51 -7.60
CA MET A 1 -21.91 29.54 -8.05
C MET A 1 -21.02 29.72 -6.84
N GLN A 2 -20.02 28.88 -6.63
CA GLN A 2 -19.04 29.06 -5.56
C GLN A 2 -18.13 30.24 -5.96
N GLN A 3 -18.08 31.28 -5.15
CA GLN A 3 -17.30 32.49 -5.42
C GLN A 3 -15.96 32.53 -4.66
N GLU A 4 -15.75 31.59 -3.72
CA GLU A 4 -14.53 31.50 -2.92
C GLU A 4 -13.90 30.12 -3.05
N LEU A 5 -12.57 30.09 -3.23
CA LEU A 5 -11.76 28.87 -3.13
C LEU A 5 -11.31 28.70 -1.68
N LYS A 6 -11.70 27.59 -1.04
CA LYS A 6 -11.37 27.33 0.36
C LYS A 6 -10.07 26.53 0.48
N GLN A 7 -9.23 26.92 1.42
CA GLN A 7 -8.05 26.15 1.82
C GLN A 7 -8.47 24.95 2.66
N VAL A 8 -7.83 23.79 2.41
CA VAL A 8 -8.00 22.57 3.20
C VAL A 8 -6.87 22.45 4.20
N GLU A 9 -7.18 22.25 5.48
CA GLU A 9 -6.25 21.73 6.48
C GLU A 9 -6.54 20.26 6.72
N VAL A 10 -5.49 19.42 6.72
CA VAL A 10 -5.58 18.01 7.05
C VAL A 10 -4.81 17.73 8.33
N ARG A 11 -5.44 17.05 9.29
CA ARG A 11 -4.83 16.67 10.56
C ARG A 11 -5.04 15.20 10.82
N LEU A 12 -3.97 14.50 11.25
CA LEU A 12 -4.07 13.13 11.76
C LEU A 12 -4.51 13.15 13.22
N LYS A 13 -5.45 12.27 13.56
CA LYS A 13 -5.79 11.94 14.93
C LYS A 13 -5.25 10.55 15.23
N LEU A 14 -4.26 10.47 16.11
CA LEU A 14 -3.74 9.20 16.63
C LEU A 14 -4.57 8.78 17.85
N THR A 15 -4.89 7.48 17.91
CA THR A 15 -5.64 6.88 19.03
C THR A 15 -5.01 5.55 19.38
N ASP A 16 -4.99 5.20 20.67
CA ASP A 16 -4.56 3.89 21.11
C ASP A 16 -5.57 2.82 20.66
N LYS A 17 -5.06 1.67 20.24
CA LYS A 17 -5.86 0.49 19.91
C LYS A 17 -5.66 -0.55 21.02
N ALA A 18 -6.75 -0.94 21.66
CA ALA A 18 -6.71 -1.98 22.69
C ALA A 18 -6.14 -3.31 22.11
N GLY A 19 -5.27 -3.96 22.88
CA GLY A 19 -4.60 -5.20 22.47
C GLY A 19 -3.38 -5.01 21.56
N VAL A 20 -3.14 -3.81 21.04
CA VAL A 20 -1.95 -3.50 20.22
C VAL A 20 -0.94 -2.75 21.07
N PHE A 21 -0.17 -3.48 21.85
CA PHE A 21 0.91 -2.91 22.68
C PHE A 21 2.05 -3.90 22.84
N SER A 22 3.23 -3.39 23.17
CA SER A 22 4.41 -4.19 23.50
C SER A 22 5.06 -3.65 24.77
N MET A 23 5.63 -4.54 25.57
CA MET A 23 6.50 -4.15 26.71
C MET A 23 7.86 -3.63 26.23
N GLU A 24 8.24 -3.97 25.01
CA GLU A 24 9.42 -3.49 24.34
C GLU A 24 9.07 -2.37 23.36
N ARG A 25 10.06 -1.55 23.03
CA ARG A 25 9.90 -0.50 22.03
C ARG A 25 9.65 -1.12 20.65
N ILE A 26 8.59 -0.67 19.97
CA ILE A 26 8.29 -1.04 18.58
C ILE A 26 9.09 -0.08 17.67
N ASP A 27 10.31 -0.44 17.34
CA ASP A 27 11.25 0.41 16.60
C ASP A 27 11.78 -0.23 15.30
N THR A 28 11.27 -1.41 14.95
CA THR A 28 11.56 -2.09 13.68
C THR A 28 10.28 -2.60 13.02
N PRO A 29 10.30 -2.81 11.69
CA PRO A 29 9.20 -3.44 10.95
C PRO A 29 8.76 -4.77 11.57
N ASP A 30 9.70 -5.67 11.86
CA ASP A 30 9.43 -7.01 12.40
C ASP A 30 8.73 -6.95 13.77
N LYS A 31 9.11 -6.00 14.62
CA LYS A 31 8.43 -5.80 15.91
C LYS A 31 6.99 -5.31 15.71
N ALA A 32 6.72 -4.46 14.71
CA ALA A 32 5.36 -4.06 14.41
C ALA A 32 4.53 -5.26 13.91
N VAL A 33 5.09 -6.09 13.03
CA VAL A 33 4.46 -7.34 12.57
C VAL A 33 4.20 -8.26 13.75
N SER A 34 5.17 -8.50 14.64
CA SER A 34 5.03 -9.38 15.79
C SER A 34 3.96 -8.95 16.81
N VAL A 35 3.68 -7.66 16.90
CA VAL A 35 2.62 -7.09 17.77
C VAL A 35 1.25 -7.17 17.10
N LEU A 36 1.17 -6.96 15.79
CA LEU A 36 -0.09 -6.95 15.07
C LEU A 36 -0.57 -8.36 14.68
N ALA A 37 0.34 -9.27 14.36
CA ALA A 37 -0.03 -10.60 13.91
C ALA A 37 -0.91 -11.40 14.92
N PRO A 38 -0.65 -11.41 16.24
CA PRO A 38 -1.54 -12.06 17.19
C PRO A 38 -2.96 -11.46 17.20
N VAL A 39 -3.07 -10.13 17.06
CA VAL A 39 -4.37 -9.45 17.04
C VAL A 39 -5.15 -9.77 15.77
N LEU A 40 -4.48 -9.79 14.62
CA LEU A 40 -5.09 -10.16 13.35
C LEU A 40 -5.49 -11.64 13.29
N ALA A 41 -4.73 -12.51 13.94
CA ALA A 41 -5.00 -13.96 13.96
C ALA A 41 -6.30 -14.34 14.70
N GLU A 42 -6.79 -13.50 15.60
CA GLU A 42 -8.03 -13.76 16.34
C GLU A 42 -9.30 -13.29 15.59
N LEU A 43 -9.13 -12.64 14.44
CA LEU A 43 -10.28 -12.12 13.71
C LEU A 43 -11.01 -13.20 12.93
N ASP A 44 -12.34 -13.15 12.95
CA ASP A 44 -13.25 -14.07 12.26
C ASP A 44 -13.44 -13.76 10.77
N ARG A 45 -12.84 -12.66 10.32
CA ARG A 45 -12.89 -12.14 8.94
C ARG A 45 -11.56 -11.56 8.52
N GLU A 46 -11.36 -11.42 7.22
CA GLU A 46 -10.17 -10.78 6.69
C GLU A 46 -10.14 -9.29 7.05
N GLU A 47 -9.02 -8.83 7.55
CA GLU A 47 -8.75 -7.43 7.82
C GLU A 47 -7.40 -7.06 7.19
N VAL A 48 -7.37 -5.94 6.48
CA VAL A 48 -6.14 -5.38 5.91
C VAL A 48 -5.72 -4.19 6.74
N CYS A 49 -4.48 -4.17 7.20
CA CYS A 49 -3.89 -3.02 7.83
C CYS A 49 -2.54 -2.65 7.19
N VAL A 50 -2.17 -1.38 7.36
CA VAL A 50 -0.87 -0.86 6.95
C VAL A 50 -0.15 -0.28 8.15
N VAL A 51 1.15 -0.50 8.23
CA VAL A 51 2.06 0.13 9.17
C VAL A 51 2.90 1.15 8.42
N ASN A 52 2.83 2.40 8.81
CA ASN A 52 3.61 3.48 8.22
C ASN A 52 4.97 3.58 8.91
N LEU A 53 6.04 3.79 8.14
CA LEU A 53 7.43 3.79 8.59
C LEU A 53 8.10 5.14 8.30
N ASP A 54 8.97 5.59 9.18
CA ASP A 54 9.82 6.76 8.95
C ASP A 54 11.04 6.43 8.07
N GLY A 55 11.86 7.43 7.73
CA GLY A 55 13.07 7.27 6.92
C GLY A 55 14.19 6.42 7.54
N LYS A 56 13.99 5.89 8.75
CA LYS A 56 14.87 4.92 9.42
C LYS A 56 14.22 3.54 9.55
N GLY A 57 13.09 3.33 8.89
CA GLY A 57 12.31 2.11 8.97
C GLY A 57 11.56 1.90 10.28
N ARG A 58 11.42 2.93 11.14
CA ARG A 58 10.73 2.80 12.42
C ARG A 58 9.22 3.03 12.25
N PRO A 59 8.37 2.19 12.86
CA PRO A 59 6.93 2.37 12.84
C PRO A 59 6.49 3.72 13.43
N ILE A 60 5.67 4.45 12.68
CA ILE A 60 5.06 5.73 13.09
C ILE A 60 3.66 5.49 13.66
N ASN A 61 2.86 4.73 12.92
CA ASN A 61 1.49 4.36 13.25
C ASN A 61 1.03 3.20 12.37
N PHE A 62 -0.16 2.68 12.65
CA PHE A 62 -0.83 1.74 11.76
C PHE A 62 -2.28 2.18 11.50
N ASN A 63 -2.87 1.67 10.43
CA ASN A 63 -4.25 1.93 10.04
C ASN A 63 -4.92 0.67 9.52
N VAL A 64 -6.14 0.42 9.96
CA VAL A 64 -7.02 -0.59 9.35
C VAL A 64 -7.64 0.01 8.10
N VAL A 65 -7.40 -0.65 6.96
CA VAL A 65 -7.81 -0.16 5.64
C VAL A 65 -9.10 -0.82 5.16
N SER A 66 -9.25 -2.12 5.42
CA SER A 66 -10.41 -2.89 4.98
C SER A 66 -10.78 -3.94 6.01
N ILE A 67 -12.07 -4.20 6.15
CA ILE A 67 -12.63 -5.28 6.99
C ILE A 67 -13.63 -6.06 6.13
N GLY A 68 -13.49 -7.40 6.05
CA GLY A 68 -14.47 -8.29 5.43
C GLY A 68 -13.94 -9.20 4.35
N SER A 69 -13.25 -8.72 3.34
CA SER A 69 -12.65 -9.54 2.28
C SER A 69 -11.53 -8.78 1.61
N VAL A 70 -10.40 -9.44 1.44
CA VAL A 70 -9.30 -8.93 0.60
C VAL A 70 -9.66 -9.21 -0.86
N ASN A 71 -10.66 -8.52 -1.37
CA ASN A 71 -10.90 -8.52 -2.79
C ASN A 71 -10.10 -7.35 -3.40
N ALA A 72 -9.24 -7.63 -4.37
CA ALA A 72 -8.42 -6.63 -5.06
C ALA A 72 -9.24 -5.47 -5.65
N SER A 73 -10.55 -5.67 -5.86
CA SER A 73 -11.48 -4.62 -6.28
C SER A 73 -11.93 -3.69 -5.14
N LEU A 74 -11.81 -4.12 -3.88
CA LEU A 74 -12.24 -3.35 -2.71
C LEU A 74 -11.08 -2.59 -2.03
N VAL A 75 -9.85 -3.11 -2.15
CA VAL A 75 -8.65 -2.47 -1.60
C VAL A 75 -7.99 -1.64 -2.69
N THR A 76 -8.13 -0.33 -2.61
CA THR A 76 -7.54 0.60 -3.58
C THR A 76 -6.23 1.18 -3.08
N GLY A 77 -5.30 1.49 -4.00
CA GLY A 77 -4.05 2.17 -3.65
C GLY A 77 -4.30 3.48 -2.89
N ARG A 78 -5.36 4.22 -3.23
CA ARG A 78 -5.75 5.44 -2.52
C ARG A 78 -6.00 5.19 -1.02
N GLU A 79 -6.70 4.11 -0.65
CA GLU A 79 -6.99 3.80 0.75
C GLU A 79 -5.74 3.31 1.47
N LEU A 80 -4.90 2.50 0.82
CA LEU A 80 -3.67 1.97 1.37
C LEU A 80 -2.64 3.09 1.63
N TYR A 81 -2.42 3.99 0.66
CA TYR A 81 -1.42 5.06 0.78
C TYR A 81 -1.92 6.30 1.52
N LYS A 82 -3.21 6.44 1.77
CA LYS A 82 -3.78 7.62 2.43
C LYS A 82 -3.05 7.99 3.72
N THR A 83 -2.91 7.03 4.63
CA THR A 83 -2.26 7.32 5.92
C THR A 83 -0.75 7.45 5.81
N ALA A 84 -0.11 6.77 4.87
CA ALA A 84 1.30 6.93 4.59
C ALA A 84 1.62 8.37 4.14
N ILE A 85 0.86 8.89 3.18
CA ILE A 85 0.99 10.28 2.71
C ILE A 85 0.74 11.28 3.85
N LEU A 86 -0.36 11.10 4.60
CA LEU A 86 -0.71 12.00 5.69
C LEU A 86 0.27 11.96 6.88
N SER A 87 0.94 10.81 7.08
CA SER A 87 1.96 10.63 8.12
C SER A 87 3.35 11.09 7.68
N ASN A 88 3.51 11.55 6.43
CA ASN A 88 4.82 11.80 5.82
C ASN A 88 5.75 10.59 5.97
N ALA A 89 5.20 9.39 5.72
CA ALA A 89 5.94 8.14 5.83
C ALA A 89 6.92 7.99 4.66
N ALA A 90 8.10 7.44 4.93
CA ALA A 90 9.07 7.08 3.91
C ALA A 90 8.84 5.67 3.36
N GLY A 91 8.10 4.85 4.13
CA GLY A 91 7.77 3.50 3.70
C GLY A 91 6.56 2.94 4.46
N MET A 92 6.12 1.75 4.05
CA MET A 92 5.00 1.06 4.68
C MET A 92 5.10 -0.46 4.53
N ILE A 93 4.43 -1.17 5.46
CA ILE A 93 4.17 -2.61 5.39
C ILE A 93 2.66 -2.80 5.34
N MET A 94 2.20 -3.74 4.52
CA MET A 94 0.82 -4.21 4.53
C MET A 94 0.74 -5.57 5.23
N LEU A 95 -0.26 -5.74 6.09
CA LEU A 95 -0.60 -7.01 6.70
C LEU A 95 -2.06 -7.33 6.40
N HIS A 96 -2.36 -8.62 6.18
CA HIS A 96 -3.74 -9.10 6.24
C HIS A 96 -3.78 -10.52 6.81
N ASN A 97 -4.90 -10.89 7.42
CA ASN A 97 -5.08 -12.22 7.95
C ASN A 97 -5.93 -13.09 7.03
N HIS A 98 -5.62 -14.40 7.03
CA HIS A 98 -6.47 -15.43 6.48
C HIS A 98 -7.13 -16.20 7.63
N PRO A 99 -8.43 -16.02 7.92
CA PRO A 99 -9.14 -16.76 8.96
C PRO A 99 -9.10 -18.28 8.76
N SER A 100 -8.92 -18.73 7.51
CA SER A 100 -8.74 -20.14 7.17
C SER A 100 -7.42 -20.75 7.65
N SER A 101 -6.51 -19.96 8.21
CA SER A 101 -5.14 -20.35 8.59
C SER A 101 -4.24 -20.75 7.41
N ASP A 102 -4.68 -20.56 6.17
CA ASP A 102 -3.86 -20.78 4.97
C ASP A 102 -2.87 -19.62 4.80
N LEU A 103 -1.59 -19.94 4.66
CA LEU A 103 -0.52 -18.97 4.41
C LEU A 103 -0.16 -18.82 2.94
N GLN A 104 -0.85 -19.56 2.04
CA GLN A 104 -0.57 -19.45 0.61
C GLN A 104 -1.07 -18.11 0.08
N MET A 105 -0.19 -17.44 -0.66
CA MET A 105 -0.52 -16.22 -1.38
C MET A 105 -1.55 -16.53 -2.47
N SER A 106 -2.71 -15.90 -2.41
CA SER A 106 -3.73 -15.97 -3.44
C SER A 106 -3.38 -15.13 -4.67
N VAL A 107 -4.10 -15.33 -5.77
CA VAL A 107 -4.01 -14.46 -6.95
C VAL A 107 -4.39 -13.01 -6.60
N SER A 108 -5.36 -12.84 -5.70
CA SER A 108 -5.78 -11.52 -5.21
C SER A 108 -4.65 -10.81 -4.47
N ASP A 109 -3.94 -11.53 -3.58
CA ASP A 109 -2.82 -10.98 -2.82
C ASP A 109 -1.67 -10.56 -3.74
N ARG A 110 -1.36 -11.40 -4.75
CA ARG A 110 -0.39 -11.05 -5.79
C ARG A 110 -0.76 -9.75 -6.49
N ASN A 111 -1.98 -9.64 -6.98
CA ASN A 111 -2.46 -8.46 -7.72
C ASN A 111 -2.42 -7.19 -6.86
N VAL A 112 -2.76 -7.29 -5.56
CA VAL A 112 -2.65 -6.17 -4.62
C VAL A 112 -1.20 -5.81 -4.41
N THR A 113 -0.31 -6.79 -4.20
CA THR A 113 1.13 -6.57 -4.02
C THR A 113 1.74 -5.85 -5.22
N GLU A 114 1.47 -6.31 -6.44
CA GLU A 114 1.96 -5.67 -7.68
C GLU A 114 1.46 -4.23 -7.81
N LYS A 115 0.17 -4.00 -7.53
CA LYS A 115 -0.41 -2.65 -7.54
C LYS A 115 0.27 -1.74 -6.50
N MET A 116 0.55 -2.26 -5.31
CA MET A 116 1.22 -1.51 -4.26
C MET A 116 2.66 -1.17 -4.64
N MET A 117 3.40 -2.13 -5.18
CA MET A 117 4.75 -1.89 -5.67
C MET A 117 4.79 -0.83 -6.77
N TYR A 118 3.86 -0.90 -7.74
CA TYR A 118 3.78 0.13 -8.78
C TYR A 118 3.49 1.52 -8.19
N ALA A 119 2.53 1.61 -7.26
CA ALA A 119 2.21 2.88 -6.59
C ALA A 119 3.38 3.39 -5.74
N SER A 120 4.15 2.52 -5.10
CA SER A 120 5.33 2.90 -4.29
C SER A 120 6.38 3.62 -5.13
N LEU A 121 6.63 3.14 -6.34
CA LEU A 121 7.58 3.75 -7.26
C LEU A 121 7.16 5.13 -7.77
N LEU A 122 5.84 5.38 -7.85
CA LEU A 122 5.30 6.68 -8.27
C LEU A 122 5.21 7.70 -7.13
N LEU A 123 5.08 7.22 -5.89
CA LEU A 123 4.86 8.07 -4.72
C LEU A 123 6.13 8.29 -3.88
N ASP A 124 7.24 7.63 -4.23
CA ASP A 124 8.48 7.60 -3.43
C ASP A 124 8.24 7.20 -1.96
N ILE A 125 7.27 6.28 -1.74
CA ILE A 125 6.97 5.67 -0.45
C ILE A 125 7.28 4.18 -0.57
N GLU A 126 8.35 3.71 0.07
CA GLU A 126 8.81 2.33 -0.07
C GLU A 126 7.77 1.33 0.43
N PHE A 127 7.41 0.36 -0.40
CA PHE A 127 6.59 -0.78 0.00
C PHE A 127 7.50 -1.90 0.50
N TYR A 128 7.67 -1.98 1.83
CA TYR A 128 8.63 -2.89 2.45
C TYR A 128 8.24 -4.34 2.35
N ASP A 129 6.97 -4.67 2.63
CA ASP A 129 6.50 -6.05 2.58
C ASP A 129 4.97 -6.11 2.54
N HIS A 130 4.49 -7.27 2.13
CA HIS A 130 3.12 -7.70 2.29
C HIS A 130 3.11 -9.02 3.07
N VAL A 131 2.57 -8.99 4.28
CA VAL A 131 2.62 -10.09 5.23
C VAL A 131 1.23 -10.71 5.39
N ILE A 132 1.14 -12.02 5.15
CA ILE A 132 -0.06 -12.82 5.40
C ILE A 132 0.03 -13.38 6.82
N VAL A 133 -1.07 -13.29 7.58
CA VAL A 133 -1.17 -13.80 8.95
C VAL A 133 -2.17 -14.94 8.99
N ALA A 134 -1.74 -16.11 9.49
CA ALA A 134 -2.61 -17.28 9.66
C ALA A 134 -3.54 -17.09 10.86
N GLY A 135 -4.85 -17.19 10.63
CA GLY A 135 -5.86 -17.17 11.67
C GLY A 135 -5.62 -18.25 12.74
N GLY A 136 -5.94 -17.95 13.99
CA GLY A 136 -5.81 -18.85 15.14
C GLY A 136 -4.38 -19.17 15.58
N THR A 137 -3.36 -19.02 14.70
CA THR A 137 -1.96 -19.36 15.04
C THR A 137 -1.05 -18.15 15.12
N GLY A 138 -1.37 -17.07 14.40
CA GLY A 138 -0.52 -15.89 14.30
C GLY A 138 0.79 -16.11 13.53
N LYS A 139 0.96 -17.26 12.86
CA LYS A 139 2.10 -17.49 11.97
C LYS A 139 2.02 -16.51 10.80
N THR A 140 3.17 -16.06 10.35
CA THR A 140 3.28 -15.08 9.27
C THR A 140 3.98 -15.64 8.05
N PHE A 141 3.62 -15.12 6.89
CA PHE A 141 4.26 -15.38 5.61
C PHE A 141 4.59 -14.04 4.95
N SER A 142 5.87 -13.72 4.83
CA SER A 142 6.35 -12.55 4.09
C SER A 142 6.31 -12.87 2.59
N ILE A 143 5.57 -12.08 1.82
CA ILE A 143 5.56 -12.22 0.36
C ILE A 143 6.92 -11.77 -0.20
N ARG A 144 7.54 -10.75 0.38
CA ARG A 144 8.87 -10.28 -0.06
C ARG A 144 9.96 -11.36 0.06
N GLU A 145 9.96 -12.11 1.16
CA GLU A 145 10.95 -13.18 1.37
C GLU A 145 10.72 -14.38 0.45
N ASN A 146 9.47 -14.70 0.15
CA ASN A 146 9.11 -15.91 -0.59
C ASN A 146 8.90 -15.68 -2.10
N VAL A 147 8.61 -14.46 -2.53
CA VAL A 147 8.36 -14.05 -3.91
C VAL A 147 9.06 -12.71 -4.19
N PRO A 148 10.39 -12.65 -4.00
CA PRO A 148 11.15 -11.39 -4.06
C PRO A 148 11.03 -10.65 -5.39
N GLU A 149 10.78 -11.36 -6.49
CA GLU A 149 10.62 -10.75 -7.80
C GLU A 149 9.48 -9.72 -7.86
N LEU A 150 8.47 -9.82 -6.99
CA LEU A 150 7.38 -8.83 -6.89
C LEU A 150 7.83 -7.50 -6.28
N PHE A 151 9.00 -7.48 -5.64
CA PHE A 151 9.55 -6.29 -4.98
C PHE A 151 10.74 -5.69 -5.74
N GLU A 152 11.07 -6.26 -6.90
CA GLU A 152 12.13 -5.74 -7.76
C GLU A 152 11.61 -4.61 -8.67
N PRO A 153 12.15 -3.37 -8.56
CA PRO A 153 11.73 -2.26 -9.41
C PRO A 153 11.82 -2.55 -10.90
N SER A 154 12.80 -3.37 -11.31
CA SER A 154 12.98 -3.78 -12.70
C SER A 154 11.80 -4.56 -13.27
N HIS A 155 11.04 -5.26 -12.43
CA HIS A 155 9.79 -5.94 -12.83
C HIS A 155 8.75 -4.96 -13.38
N TYR A 156 8.76 -3.72 -12.91
CA TYR A 156 7.81 -2.66 -13.27
C TYR A 156 8.38 -1.64 -14.25
N ALA A 157 9.62 -1.83 -14.72
CA ALA A 157 10.32 -0.87 -15.58
C ALA A 157 9.54 -0.53 -16.86
N HIS A 158 8.85 -1.53 -17.45
CA HIS A 158 8.02 -1.34 -18.64
C HIS A 158 6.81 -0.42 -18.39
N LEU A 159 6.22 -0.43 -17.19
CA LEU A 159 5.12 0.45 -16.82
C LEU A 159 5.58 1.88 -16.59
N ILE A 160 6.78 2.04 -16.03
CA ILE A 160 7.35 3.37 -15.72
C ILE A 160 7.87 4.04 -17.00
N SER A 161 8.49 3.29 -17.92
CA SER A 161 8.99 3.84 -19.19
C SER A 161 7.86 4.45 -20.01
N HIS A 162 6.69 3.81 -20.05
CA HIS A 162 5.52 4.35 -20.75
C HIS A 162 5.03 5.68 -20.15
N VAL A 163 5.13 5.86 -18.84
CA VAL A 163 4.80 7.12 -18.17
C VAL A 163 5.84 8.20 -18.47
N ALA A 164 7.12 7.84 -18.49
CA ALA A 164 8.21 8.76 -18.72
C ALA A 164 8.30 9.22 -20.20
N ASP A 165 8.03 8.30 -21.14
CA ASP A 165 8.15 8.56 -22.57
C ASP A 165 6.92 9.27 -23.20
N GLY A 166 5.88 9.51 -22.39
CA GLY A 166 4.65 10.19 -22.85
C GLY A 166 3.90 9.42 -23.95
N VAL A 167 4.10 8.11 -24.03
CA VAL A 167 3.48 7.26 -25.04
C VAL A 167 1.98 7.16 -24.78
N LYS A 168 1.18 7.46 -25.82
CA LYS A 168 -0.25 7.19 -25.82
C LYS A 168 -0.48 5.68 -25.88
N GLU A 169 -0.63 5.03 -24.76
CA GLU A 169 -1.17 3.68 -24.69
C GLU A 169 -2.57 3.69 -24.11
N GLU A 170 -3.41 2.86 -24.73
CA GLU A 170 -4.77 2.60 -24.30
C GLU A 170 -4.74 2.08 -22.86
N ALA A 171 -5.57 2.69 -22.05
CA ALA A 171 -5.54 2.60 -20.61
C ALA A 171 -5.49 1.16 -20.05
N PHE A 172 -4.64 0.97 -19.06
CA PHE A 172 -4.62 -0.17 -18.15
C PHE A 172 -5.93 -0.29 -17.33
N TYR A 173 -7.03 -0.59 -17.98
CA TYR A 173 -8.26 -1.02 -17.31
C TYR A 173 -8.80 -2.27 -18.00
N HIS A 174 -8.51 -3.41 -17.46
CA HIS A 174 -9.31 -4.61 -17.69
C HIS A 174 -10.65 -4.48 -16.94
N GLY A 175 -11.57 -3.75 -17.55
CA GLY A 175 -12.93 -3.55 -17.05
C GLY A 175 -13.65 -2.59 -17.98
N THR A 176 -14.31 -3.12 -18.98
CA THR A 176 -15.47 -2.58 -19.74
C THR A 176 -15.64 -1.05 -19.80
N SER A 177 -14.70 -0.34 -20.34
CA SER A 177 -14.83 0.91 -21.14
C SER A 177 -13.46 1.56 -21.32
N PRO A 178 -13.03 1.87 -22.52
CA PRO A 178 -11.81 2.62 -22.74
C PRO A 178 -12.04 4.09 -22.31
N VAL A 179 -11.37 4.49 -21.26
CA VAL A 179 -11.24 5.92 -20.94
C VAL A 179 -10.00 6.43 -21.66
N THR A 180 -10.22 7.14 -22.75
CA THR A 180 -9.13 7.78 -23.50
C THR A 180 -8.71 9.04 -22.74
N TYR A 181 -7.49 9.06 -22.22
CA TYR A 181 -6.90 10.29 -21.69
C TYR A 181 -6.08 10.95 -22.80
N GLU A 182 -6.49 12.13 -23.25
CA GLU A 182 -5.61 13.00 -24.03
C GLU A 182 -4.61 13.67 -23.08
N ILE A 183 -3.35 13.25 -23.16
CA ILE A 183 -2.26 13.96 -22.50
C ILE A 183 -1.93 15.16 -23.37
N LEU A 184 -2.26 16.36 -22.90
CA LEU A 184 -1.83 17.60 -23.50
C LEU A 184 -0.30 17.67 -23.50
N GLN A 185 0.32 17.58 -24.66
CA GLN A 185 1.75 17.89 -24.82
C GLN A 185 1.98 19.35 -24.45
N ILE A 186 2.64 19.58 -23.32
CA ILE A 186 3.27 20.87 -23.06
C ILE A 186 4.50 20.92 -23.98
N LYS A 187 4.35 21.54 -25.13
CA LYS A 187 5.49 21.90 -25.96
C LYS A 187 6.35 22.89 -25.17
N GLY A 188 7.50 22.43 -24.71
CA GLY A 188 8.57 23.33 -24.29
C GLY A 188 8.92 24.25 -25.45
N GLY A 189 8.52 25.48 -25.37
CA GLY A 189 8.99 26.52 -26.28
C GLY A 189 10.48 26.74 -26.06
N SER A 190 11.29 26.24 -26.97
CA SER A 190 12.64 26.74 -27.15
C SER A 190 12.51 28.03 -27.95
N ASP A 191 12.46 29.18 -27.30
CA ASP A 191 12.75 30.44 -27.94
C ASP A 191 14.22 30.72 -27.73
N GLY A 192 15.00 30.45 -28.78
CA GLY A 192 16.27 31.07 -28.96
C GLY A 192 16.09 32.50 -29.44
N GLU A 193 16.76 33.39 -28.80
CA GLU A 193 17.60 34.50 -29.30
C GLU A 193 18.11 35.29 -28.11
#